data_658e4402752f38ccdcbd202f0a9fd2ce
#
_entry.id   658e4402752f38ccdcbd202f0a9fd2ce
#
_cell.length_a   1.000
_cell.length_b   1.000
_cell.length_c   1.000
_cell.angle_alpha   90.00
_cell.angle_beta   90.00
_cell.angle_gamma   90.00
#
_symmetry.space_group_name_H-M   'P 1'
#
loop_
_entity.id
_entity.type
_entity.pdbx_description
1 polymer ?
#
loop_
_entity_poly.entity_id
_entity_poly.type
_entity_poly.pdbx_seq_one_letter_code
_entity_poly.pdbx_strand_id
1 'polypeptide(L)'
;MENAVKLVGREIFEVLYSPVKAFKKIIEKPDLKGVLLVLLLVIASTVVFQFVYNSKQLYENRAPEDDGWTESLTNSHIWVSNGLPSLDGADYKMGNSDGNHSVASSVLNETSIWLKVTDFDSINCSGEKGYNELLFWISWTNEAETLPSSGTLKLFSGSEDSYFESDITDLSSSGEWTNTTLKVGADQVWASTNSADWQKITGIEFNLVWSDSANLTMKVDGLFFRNYVSPIESLGFSAAMLYLLVSAAFSVAMNWILWACIVIIVAKLFGEDLGKWNVLFIIIGHAFMVTAVYTLVSAWAFSSLPVVSLPLDYDLQIAVLNAMWLPNLAYQVGTLILWAGEVWITALSAVVIRLMRNTTWGKAATIAAVAFGVRFVLRLFIG
;
A
#
# COMPACT_ATOMS: atom_id res chain seq x y z
N MET A 1 23.77 -24.40 30.98
CA MET A 1 22.86 -23.64 30.13
C MET A 1 23.07 -23.95 28.65
N GLU A 2 24.30 -23.98 28.17
CA GLU A 2 24.63 -24.24 26.74
C GLU A 2 24.12 -25.58 26.19
N ASN A 3 24.24 -26.66 26.96
CA ASN A 3 23.75 -27.98 26.57
C ASN A 3 22.20 -28.06 26.45
N ALA A 4 21.47 -27.29 27.26
CA ALA A 4 20.02 -27.27 27.21
C ALA A 4 19.52 -26.51 25.97
N VAL A 5 20.19 -25.41 25.59
CA VAL A 5 19.85 -24.64 24.37
C VAL A 5 20.17 -25.45 23.11
N LYS A 6 21.28 -26.17 23.06
CA LYS A 6 21.64 -27.07 21.96
C LYS A 6 20.62 -28.22 21.80
N LEU A 7 20.11 -28.76 22.91
CA LEU A 7 19.14 -29.85 22.89
C LEU A 7 17.78 -29.37 22.35
N VAL A 8 17.28 -28.26 22.87
CA VAL A 8 16.02 -27.65 22.42
C VAL A 8 16.09 -27.26 20.93
N GLY A 9 17.19 -26.62 20.49
CA GLY A 9 17.41 -26.28 19.11
C GLY A 9 17.37 -27.49 18.19
N ARG A 10 18.00 -28.60 18.55
CA ARG A 10 17.97 -29.83 17.75
C ARG A 10 16.57 -30.43 17.63
N GLU A 11 15.80 -30.45 18.70
CA GLU A 11 14.43 -30.99 18.70
C GLU A 11 13.49 -30.17 17.81
N ILE A 12 13.61 -28.85 17.81
CA ILE A 12 12.85 -27.95 16.94
C ILE A 12 13.12 -28.26 15.46
N PHE A 13 14.38 -28.39 15.06
CA PHE A 13 14.71 -28.72 13.66
C PHE A 13 14.34 -30.18 13.30
N GLU A 14 14.32 -31.11 14.28
CA GLU A 14 13.91 -32.49 14.03
C GLU A 14 12.47 -32.59 13.55
N VAL A 15 11.59 -31.60 13.87
CA VAL A 15 10.20 -31.53 13.36
C VAL A 15 10.16 -31.44 11.82
N LEU A 16 11.16 -30.81 11.20
CA LEU A 16 11.19 -30.61 9.74
C LEU A 16 11.52 -31.90 8.96
N TYR A 17 12.41 -32.74 9.47
CA TYR A 17 12.91 -33.91 8.73
C TYR A 17 12.54 -35.26 9.36
N SER A 18 12.12 -35.29 10.63
CA SER A 18 11.71 -36.51 11.34
C SER A 18 10.53 -36.26 12.31
N PRO A 19 9.36 -35.75 11.79
CA PRO A 19 8.27 -35.23 12.62
C PRO A 19 7.70 -36.29 13.58
N VAL A 20 7.57 -37.54 13.16
CA VAL A 20 7.05 -38.61 14.01
C VAL A 20 7.91 -38.82 15.26
N LYS A 21 9.25 -38.80 15.10
CA LYS A 21 10.18 -38.98 16.21
C LYS A 21 10.20 -37.74 17.11
N ALA A 22 10.21 -36.56 16.53
CA ALA A 22 10.17 -35.30 17.26
C ALA A 22 8.90 -35.17 18.12
N PHE A 23 7.71 -35.38 17.52
CA PHE A 23 6.48 -35.27 18.24
C PHE A 23 6.28 -36.33 19.34
N LYS A 24 6.79 -37.56 19.16
CA LYS A 24 6.80 -38.55 20.26
C LYS A 24 7.54 -38.03 21.48
N LYS A 25 8.73 -37.46 21.29
CA LYS A 25 9.52 -36.87 22.40
C LYS A 25 8.78 -35.72 23.07
N ILE A 26 8.16 -34.82 22.26
CA ILE A 26 7.43 -33.67 22.76
C ILE A 26 6.17 -34.11 23.53
N ILE A 27 5.46 -35.17 23.10
CA ILE A 27 4.31 -35.73 23.81
C ILE A 27 4.74 -36.29 25.16
N GLU A 28 5.88 -37.02 25.25
CA GLU A 28 6.40 -37.58 26.47
C GLU A 28 6.84 -36.49 27.47
N LYS A 29 7.43 -35.42 26.97
CA LYS A 29 7.93 -34.31 27.78
C LYS A 29 7.58 -32.96 27.16
N PRO A 30 6.33 -32.48 27.31
CA PRO A 30 5.91 -31.23 26.72
C PRO A 30 6.65 -30.05 27.37
N ASP A 31 7.37 -29.25 26.55
CA ASP A 31 8.09 -28.04 26.98
C ASP A 31 7.58 -26.80 26.26
N LEU A 32 7.07 -25.85 27.03
CA LEU A 32 6.58 -24.58 26.52
C LEU A 32 7.71 -23.68 25.99
N LYS A 33 8.95 -23.84 26.51
CA LYS A 33 10.10 -23.03 26.07
C LYS A 33 10.44 -23.28 24.61
N GLY A 34 10.33 -24.53 24.15
CA GLY A 34 10.51 -24.90 22.74
C GLY A 34 9.50 -24.21 21.84
N VAL A 35 8.22 -24.22 22.23
CA VAL A 35 7.16 -23.52 21.49
C VAL A 35 7.40 -22.03 21.41
N LEU A 36 7.74 -21.39 22.53
CA LEU A 36 8.01 -19.94 22.54
C LEU A 36 9.16 -19.59 21.59
N LEU A 37 10.22 -20.40 21.56
CA LEU A 37 11.33 -20.20 20.63
C LEU A 37 10.87 -20.35 19.16
N VAL A 38 10.05 -21.37 18.85
CA VAL A 38 9.49 -21.52 17.50
C VAL A 38 8.63 -20.32 17.13
N LEU A 39 7.73 -19.88 18.01
CA LEU A 39 6.88 -18.71 17.74
C LEU A 39 7.70 -17.44 17.51
N LEU A 40 8.77 -17.22 18.27
CA LEU A 40 9.70 -16.11 18.04
C LEU A 40 10.37 -16.19 16.66
N LEU A 41 10.77 -17.38 16.22
CA LEU A 41 11.33 -17.57 14.87
C LEU A 41 10.27 -17.30 13.78
N VAL A 42 9.02 -17.74 13.99
CA VAL A 42 7.93 -17.44 13.07
C VAL A 42 7.62 -15.95 13.02
N ILE A 43 7.60 -15.28 14.18
CA ILE A 43 7.41 -13.82 14.23
C ILE A 43 8.53 -13.11 13.47
N ALA A 44 9.79 -13.47 13.72
CA ALA A 44 10.93 -12.87 13.04
C ALA A 44 10.87 -13.08 11.52
N SER A 45 10.53 -14.29 11.05
CA SER A 45 10.37 -14.58 9.62
C SER A 45 9.20 -13.82 9.00
N THR A 46 8.10 -13.66 9.75
CA THR A 46 6.93 -12.88 9.30
C THR A 46 7.26 -11.40 9.18
N VAL A 47 8.02 -10.83 10.13
CA VAL A 47 8.51 -9.45 10.04
C VAL A 47 9.37 -9.24 8.79
N VAL A 48 10.31 -10.16 8.53
CA VAL A 48 11.14 -10.10 7.31
C VAL A 48 10.27 -10.16 6.05
N PHE A 49 9.30 -11.05 6.01
CA PHE A 49 8.38 -11.17 4.87
C PHE A 49 7.57 -9.88 4.66
N GLN A 50 6.94 -9.36 5.72
CA GLN A 50 6.16 -8.13 5.67
C GLN A 50 7.03 -6.93 5.27
N PHE A 51 8.26 -6.84 5.78
CA PHE A 51 9.20 -5.80 5.39
C PHE A 51 9.51 -5.84 3.90
N VAL A 52 9.87 -7.02 3.37
CA VAL A 52 10.14 -7.21 1.94
C VAL A 52 8.89 -6.88 1.11
N TYR A 53 7.72 -7.37 1.50
CA TYR A 53 6.47 -7.14 0.79
C TYR A 53 6.10 -5.65 0.74
N ASN A 54 6.16 -4.95 1.87
CA ASN A 54 5.84 -3.51 1.96
C ASN A 54 6.89 -2.64 1.27
N SER A 55 8.16 -3.07 1.19
CA SER A 55 9.20 -2.33 0.46
C SER A 55 9.02 -2.36 -1.07
N LYS A 56 8.12 -3.22 -1.58
CA LYS A 56 7.79 -3.31 -3.00
C LYS A 56 6.54 -2.52 -3.39
N GLN A 57 5.92 -1.84 -2.45
CA GLN A 57 4.71 -1.04 -2.65
C GLN A 57 4.99 0.41 -2.28
N LEU A 58 4.71 1.30 -3.21
CA LEU A 58 4.72 2.73 -3.01
C LEU A 58 3.29 3.23 -3.11
N TYR A 59 2.80 3.86 -2.07
CA TYR A 59 1.44 4.41 -2.03
C TYR A 59 1.46 5.87 -2.44
N GLU A 60 0.47 6.25 -3.21
CA GLU A 60 0.24 7.64 -3.57
C GLU A 60 -0.04 8.46 -2.33
N ASN A 61 0.69 9.57 -2.20
CA ASN A 61 0.51 10.59 -1.18
C ASN A 61 0.27 11.92 -1.88
N ARG A 62 -0.76 12.67 -1.48
CA ARG A 62 -1.22 13.90 -2.13
C ARG A 62 -1.23 15.09 -1.19
N ALA A 63 -1.13 16.26 -1.75
CA ALA A 63 -1.42 17.51 -1.12
C ALA A 63 -2.20 18.42 -2.09
N PRO A 64 -3.43 18.80 -1.76
CA PRO A 64 -4.22 18.36 -0.59
C PRO A 64 -4.58 16.87 -0.66
N GLU A 65 -4.99 16.27 0.48
CA GLU A 65 -5.38 14.85 0.54
C GLU A 65 -6.63 14.55 -0.30
N ASP A 66 -7.55 15.51 -0.32
CA ASP A 66 -8.80 15.52 -1.10
C ASP A 66 -8.75 16.61 -2.18
N ASP A 67 -9.83 16.78 -2.94
CA ASP A 67 -9.96 17.80 -3.98
C ASP A 67 -10.28 19.20 -3.44
N GLY A 68 -9.92 19.46 -2.20
CA GLY A 68 -10.33 20.68 -1.47
C GLY A 68 -9.97 22.00 -2.15
N TRP A 69 -8.96 22.04 -3.00
CA TRP A 69 -8.58 23.28 -3.70
C TRP A 69 -9.54 23.66 -4.82
N THR A 70 -10.21 22.71 -5.46
CA THR A 70 -11.15 22.98 -6.55
C THR A 70 -12.61 22.92 -6.13
N GLU A 71 -12.87 22.47 -4.89
CA GLU A 71 -14.23 22.42 -4.31
C GLU A 71 -14.65 23.71 -3.56
N SER A 72 -13.73 24.64 -3.34
CA SER A 72 -14.00 25.91 -2.65
C SER A 72 -13.13 27.02 -3.21
N LEU A 73 -13.62 28.25 -3.14
CA LEU A 73 -12.87 29.46 -3.56
C LEU A 73 -12.07 30.08 -2.41
N THR A 74 -12.43 29.84 -1.17
CA THR A 74 -11.94 30.63 -0.01
C THR A 74 -11.88 29.81 1.29
N ASN A 75 -11.60 28.54 1.25
CA ASN A 75 -11.53 27.75 2.50
C ASN A 75 -10.13 27.85 3.14
N SER A 76 -9.22 26.94 2.81
CA SER A 76 -7.82 26.95 3.27
C SER A 76 -6.88 27.62 2.24
N HIS A 77 -7.43 28.30 1.24
CA HIS A 77 -6.76 28.91 0.09
C HIS A 77 -7.67 29.97 -0.54
N ILE A 78 -7.13 30.78 -1.44
CA ILE A 78 -7.88 31.83 -2.11
C ILE A 78 -7.65 31.74 -3.61
N TRP A 79 -8.75 31.66 -4.38
CA TRP A 79 -8.72 31.77 -5.84
C TRP A 79 -8.95 33.21 -6.27
N VAL A 80 -8.10 33.70 -7.16
CA VAL A 80 -8.21 35.00 -7.83
C VAL A 80 -7.96 34.85 -9.35
N SER A 81 -8.47 35.79 -10.14
CA SER A 81 -8.25 35.79 -11.59
C SER A 81 -8.40 37.20 -12.16
N ASN A 82 -8.07 37.40 -13.44
CA ASN A 82 -8.41 38.66 -14.14
C ASN A 82 -9.90 38.74 -14.53
N GLY A 83 -10.64 37.64 -14.38
CA GLY A 83 -12.11 37.60 -14.40
C GLY A 83 -12.69 37.50 -12.99
N LEU A 84 -13.79 36.80 -12.85
CA LEU A 84 -14.42 36.48 -11.57
C LEU A 84 -14.38 34.95 -11.35
N PRO A 85 -13.61 34.46 -10.38
CA PRO A 85 -13.59 33.02 -10.09
C PRO A 85 -14.96 32.55 -9.61
N SER A 86 -15.39 31.38 -10.06
CA SER A 86 -16.64 30.72 -9.65
C SER A 86 -16.46 29.21 -9.60
N LEU A 87 -17.30 28.54 -8.81
CA LEU A 87 -17.40 27.09 -8.83
C LEU A 87 -18.38 26.64 -9.93
N ASP A 88 -17.97 25.67 -10.75
CA ASP A 88 -18.80 25.08 -11.77
C ASP A 88 -19.10 23.61 -11.41
N GLY A 89 -20.33 23.34 -10.97
CA GLY A 89 -20.82 22.00 -10.65
C GLY A 89 -21.46 21.28 -11.84
N ALA A 90 -21.48 21.91 -13.02
CA ALA A 90 -22.05 21.29 -14.23
C ALA A 90 -20.97 20.64 -15.12
N ASP A 91 -19.74 21.15 -15.06
CA ASP A 91 -18.62 20.66 -15.87
C ASP A 91 -17.35 20.54 -15.00
N TYR A 92 -17.11 19.35 -14.52
CA TYR A 92 -15.98 18.97 -13.67
C TYR A 92 -15.45 17.57 -14.05
N LYS A 93 -14.30 17.21 -13.54
CA LYS A 93 -13.71 15.87 -13.73
C LYS A 93 -13.77 15.05 -12.46
N MET A 94 -14.66 14.07 -12.45
CA MET A 94 -14.59 12.94 -11.53
C MET A 94 -13.35 12.10 -11.92
N GLY A 95 -12.22 12.46 -11.36
CA GLY A 95 -10.99 11.72 -11.57
C GLY A 95 -10.63 10.97 -10.32
N ASN A 96 -9.49 11.24 -9.78
CA ASN A 96 -8.92 10.61 -8.60
C ASN A 96 -9.35 11.26 -7.29
N SER A 97 -10.41 12.04 -7.27
CA SER A 97 -10.89 12.81 -6.12
C SER A 97 -12.41 12.73 -6.05
N ASP A 98 -12.95 12.93 -4.87
CA ASP A 98 -14.39 12.90 -4.60
C ASP A 98 -15.06 14.25 -4.89
N GLY A 99 -14.39 15.14 -5.68
CA GLY A 99 -14.86 16.46 -6.05
C GLY A 99 -16.05 16.44 -6.99
N ASN A 100 -16.86 17.49 -6.93
CA ASN A 100 -18.03 17.68 -7.77
C ASN A 100 -18.13 19.10 -8.36
N HIS A 101 -17.04 19.87 -8.29
CA HIS A 101 -16.92 21.19 -8.89
C HIS A 101 -15.55 21.35 -9.56
N SER A 102 -15.49 22.25 -10.53
CA SER A 102 -14.26 22.85 -11.03
C SER A 102 -14.22 24.33 -10.70
N VAL A 103 -13.03 24.93 -10.65
CA VAL A 103 -12.88 26.38 -10.56
C VAL A 103 -12.82 26.96 -11.96
N ALA A 104 -13.76 27.85 -12.27
CA ALA A 104 -13.89 28.50 -13.55
C ALA A 104 -13.67 30.00 -13.45
N SER A 105 -13.16 30.63 -14.50
CA SER A 105 -13.15 32.08 -14.69
C SER A 105 -13.44 32.41 -16.15
N SER A 106 -14.05 33.58 -16.37
CA SER A 106 -14.31 34.10 -17.72
C SER A 106 -13.99 35.58 -17.83
N VAL A 107 -13.46 35.98 -18.99
CA VAL A 107 -13.16 37.36 -19.32
C VAL A 107 -13.74 37.67 -20.71
N LEU A 108 -14.07 38.95 -20.95
CA LEU A 108 -14.68 39.40 -22.19
C LEU A 108 -13.73 40.29 -22.97
N ASN A 109 -13.54 39.96 -24.24
CA ASN A 109 -12.73 40.75 -25.20
C ASN A 109 -11.28 40.98 -24.68
N GLU A 110 -10.68 39.94 -24.12
CA GLU A 110 -9.31 39.94 -23.63
C GLU A 110 -8.41 39.02 -24.45
N THR A 111 -7.11 39.26 -24.40
CA THR A 111 -6.08 38.39 -25.05
C THR A 111 -5.51 37.35 -24.10
N SER A 112 -5.83 37.43 -22.81
CA SER A 112 -5.32 36.49 -21.84
C SER A 112 -6.33 36.22 -20.73
N ILE A 113 -6.26 35.02 -20.17
CA ILE A 113 -6.98 34.63 -18.95
C ILE A 113 -6.02 33.93 -18.01
N TRP A 114 -6.10 34.29 -16.72
CA TRP A 114 -5.35 33.61 -15.69
C TRP A 114 -6.21 33.26 -14.49
N LEU A 115 -5.89 32.13 -13.86
CA LEU A 115 -6.42 31.65 -12.59
C LEU A 115 -5.27 31.38 -11.63
N LYS A 116 -5.37 31.90 -10.42
CA LYS A 116 -4.35 31.80 -9.39
C LYS A 116 -4.95 31.35 -8.07
N VAL A 117 -4.33 30.34 -7.44
CA VAL A 117 -4.62 29.91 -6.08
C VAL A 117 -3.43 30.22 -5.18
N THR A 118 -3.70 30.85 -4.02
CA THR A 118 -2.70 31.24 -3.03
C THR A 118 -3.17 30.90 -1.61
N ASP A 119 -2.29 31.21 -0.64
CA ASP A 119 -2.59 31.10 0.80
C ASP A 119 -2.87 29.69 1.31
N PHE A 120 -2.46 28.68 0.57
CA PHE A 120 -2.44 27.32 1.08
C PHE A 120 -1.16 27.03 1.88
N ASP A 121 -1.21 26.00 2.74
CA ASP A 121 -0.06 25.55 3.52
C ASP A 121 1.11 25.21 2.60
N SER A 122 2.32 25.60 2.99
CA SER A 122 3.48 25.46 2.14
C SER A 122 3.77 23.98 1.78
N ILE A 123 3.91 23.72 0.49
CA ILE A 123 4.17 22.39 -0.06
C ILE A 123 5.68 22.25 -0.28
N ASN A 124 6.25 21.14 0.22
CA ASN A 124 7.64 20.80 -0.01
C ASN A 124 7.78 19.91 -1.26
N CYS A 125 8.42 20.45 -2.30
CA CYS A 125 8.73 19.74 -3.54
C CYS A 125 10.23 19.42 -3.66
N SER A 126 11.00 19.35 -2.56
CA SER A 126 12.43 19.12 -2.58
C SER A 126 12.84 17.82 -1.87
N GLY A 127 13.92 17.20 -2.33
CA GLY A 127 14.51 15.99 -1.77
C GLY A 127 13.62 14.74 -1.97
N GLU A 128 14.08 13.62 -1.45
CA GLU A 128 13.44 12.30 -1.64
C GLU A 128 12.03 12.20 -1.06
N LYS A 129 11.70 13.03 -0.04
CA LYS A 129 10.39 13.02 0.63
C LYS A 129 9.44 14.10 0.14
N GLY A 130 9.92 15.00 -0.73
CA GLY A 130 9.11 16.05 -1.32
C GLY A 130 8.15 15.51 -2.38
N TYR A 131 7.10 16.27 -2.65
CA TYR A 131 6.25 15.98 -3.81
C TYR A 131 7.05 16.18 -5.08
N ASN A 132 6.90 15.28 -6.05
CA ASN A 132 7.66 15.27 -7.28
C ASN A 132 6.81 15.37 -8.55
N GLU A 133 5.50 15.45 -8.40
CA GLU A 133 4.53 15.64 -9.48
C GLU A 133 3.48 16.66 -9.07
N LEU A 134 3.05 17.49 -10.02
CA LEU A 134 1.86 18.33 -9.95
C LEU A 134 0.87 17.82 -11.00
N LEU A 135 -0.35 17.51 -10.56
CA LEU A 135 -1.43 17.03 -11.40
C LEU A 135 -2.55 18.05 -11.42
N PHE A 136 -3.17 18.22 -12.57
CA PHE A 136 -4.38 19.00 -12.74
C PHE A 136 -5.10 18.67 -14.05
N TRP A 137 -6.37 18.93 -14.07
CA TRP A 137 -7.16 19.02 -15.29
C TRP A 137 -7.35 20.48 -15.63
N ILE A 138 -7.22 20.82 -16.92
CA ILE A 138 -7.46 22.16 -17.44
C ILE A 138 -8.35 22.09 -18.68
N SER A 139 -9.33 22.99 -18.77
CA SER A 139 -10.14 23.20 -19.95
C SER A 139 -10.22 24.67 -20.25
N TRP A 140 -10.34 24.99 -21.51
CA TRP A 140 -10.47 26.39 -21.98
C TRP A 140 -11.45 26.46 -23.14
N THR A 141 -12.12 27.63 -23.29
CA THR A 141 -12.94 27.94 -24.44
C THR A 141 -12.71 29.36 -24.95
N ASN A 142 -12.79 29.54 -26.26
CA ASN A 142 -12.93 30.84 -26.88
C ASN A 142 -13.92 30.74 -28.06
N GLU A 143 -14.50 31.87 -28.51
CA GLU A 143 -15.51 31.89 -29.61
C GLU A 143 -14.94 31.43 -30.95
N ALA A 144 -13.63 31.60 -31.17
CA ALA A 144 -12.97 31.24 -32.42
C ALA A 144 -12.42 29.81 -32.43
N GLU A 145 -12.52 29.07 -31.31
CA GLU A 145 -11.96 27.73 -31.10
C GLU A 145 -10.45 27.64 -31.43
N THR A 146 -9.74 28.77 -31.40
CA THR A 146 -8.31 28.81 -31.67
C THR A 146 -7.53 28.47 -30.42
N LEU A 147 -6.48 27.66 -30.58
CA LEU A 147 -5.56 27.29 -29.48
C LEU A 147 -4.87 28.52 -28.88
N PRO A 148 -4.58 28.53 -27.57
CA PRO A 148 -3.73 29.54 -26.99
C PRO A 148 -2.37 29.62 -27.71
N SER A 149 -1.87 30.83 -27.93
CA SER A 149 -0.51 31.05 -28.48
C SER A 149 0.59 30.71 -27.50
N SER A 150 0.31 30.83 -26.20
CA SER A 150 1.16 30.34 -25.10
C SER A 150 0.34 30.00 -23.88
N GLY A 151 0.81 29.05 -23.10
CA GLY A 151 0.29 28.71 -21.79
C GLY A 151 1.43 28.57 -20.83
N THR A 152 1.34 29.15 -19.64
CA THR A 152 2.34 29.10 -18.61
C THR A 152 1.74 28.72 -17.25
N LEU A 153 2.51 28.00 -16.46
CA LEU A 153 2.19 27.66 -15.08
C LEU A 153 3.30 28.20 -14.18
N LYS A 154 2.92 28.94 -13.14
CA LYS A 154 3.85 29.42 -12.11
C LYS A 154 3.57 28.78 -10.79
N LEU A 155 4.63 28.42 -10.08
CA LEU A 155 4.61 27.96 -8.69
C LEU A 155 5.29 29.00 -7.81
N PHE A 156 4.53 29.69 -6.98
CA PHE A 156 5.04 30.73 -6.10
C PHE A 156 5.74 30.13 -4.88
N SER A 157 6.87 30.71 -4.50
CA SER A 157 7.69 30.29 -3.37
C SER A 157 7.72 31.36 -2.29
N GLY A 158 6.74 31.34 -1.39
CA GLY A 158 6.62 32.27 -0.27
C GLY A 158 6.21 33.70 -0.64
N SER A 159 6.38 34.13 -1.89
CA SER A 159 5.92 35.41 -2.43
C SER A 159 5.68 35.32 -3.92
N GLU A 160 4.89 36.24 -4.47
CA GLU A 160 4.58 36.30 -5.91
C GLU A 160 5.79 36.69 -6.77
N ASP A 161 6.80 37.36 -6.20
CA ASP A 161 8.04 37.74 -6.90
C ASP A 161 9.03 36.59 -7.04
N SER A 162 8.87 35.53 -6.24
CA SER A 162 9.75 34.36 -6.22
C SER A 162 8.96 33.15 -6.72
N TYR A 163 9.23 32.70 -7.94
CA TYR A 163 8.46 31.62 -8.55
C TYR A 163 9.32 30.73 -9.46
N PHE A 164 8.78 29.54 -9.70
CA PHE A 164 9.19 28.63 -10.77
C PHE A 164 8.15 28.71 -11.88
N GLU A 165 8.59 28.70 -13.15
CA GLU A 165 7.72 28.80 -14.32
C GLU A 165 8.00 27.64 -15.29
N SER A 166 6.93 27.08 -15.83
CA SER A 166 6.94 26.03 -16.86
C SER A 166 5.87 26.31 -17.92
N ASP A 167 6.15 25.90 -19.15
CA ASP A 167 5.17 25.97 -20.22
C ASP A 167 4.13 24.83 -20.09
N ILE A 168 2.88 25.15 -20.41
CA ILE A 168 1.76 24.20 -20.60
C ILE A 168 1.28 24.34 -22.05
N THR A 169 1.87 23.51 -22.93
CA THR A 169 1.64 23.65 -24.40
C THR A 169 0.73 22.57 -24.98
N ASP A 170 0.62 21.41 -24.34
CA ASP A 170 -0.15 20.26 -24.83
C ASP A 170 -1.61 20.33 -24.37
N LEU A 171 -2.31 21.40 -24.79
CA LEU A 171 -3.72 21.60 -24.46
C LEU A 171 -4.62 20.94 -25.52
N SER A 172 -5.69 20.29 -25.07
CA SER A 172 -6.73 19.74 -25.93
C SER A 172 -7.50 20.85 -26.67
N SER A 173 -8.39 20.47 -27.57
CA SER A 173 -9.28 21.38 -28.28
C SER A 173 -10.16 22.20 -27.32
N SER A 174 -10.70 23.30 -27.83
CA SER A 174 -11.63 24.17 -27.09
C SER A 174 -12.79 23.36 -26.49
N GLY A 175 -13.03 23.53 -25.19
CA GLY A 175 -14.09 22.85 -24.44
C GLY A 175 -13.74 21.43 -23.99
N GLU A 176 -12.57 20.90 -24.36
CA GLU A 176 -12.11 19.59 -23.90
C GLU A 176 -11.20 19.72 -22.69
N TRP A 177 -11.29 18.74 -21.79
CA TRP A 177 -10.42 18.65 -20.62
C TRP A 177 -9.09 17.98 -20.96
N THR A 178 -7.98 18.62 -20.61
CA THR A 178 -6.63 18.08 -20.68
C THR A 178 -6.18 17.65 -19.29
N ASN A 179 -5.78 16.38 -19.15
CA ASN A 179 -5.10 15.90 -17.94
C ASN A 179 -3.61 16.15 -18.05
N THR A 180 -3.06 16.95 -17.18
CA THR A 180 -1.66 17.34 -17.21
C THR A 180 -0.94 16.86 -15.95
N THR A 181 0.23 16.27 -16.12
CA THR A 181 1.14 15.90 -15.04
C THR A 181 2.49 16.54 -15.31
N LEU A 182 2.91 17.43 -14.44
CA LEU A 182 4.22 18.07 -14.49
C LEU A 182 5.13 17.52 -13.39
N LYS A 183 6.37 17.22 -13.73
CA LYS A 183 7.39 16.90 -12.74
C LYS A 183 7.84 18.19 -12.05
N VAL A 184 7.89 18.19 -10.73
CA VAL A 184 8.32 19.32 -9.89
C VAL A 184 9.55 18.94 -9.06
N GLY A 185 10.31 19.95 -8.62
CA GLY A 185 11.50 19.75 -7.80
C GLY A 185 12.79 20.24 -8.44
N ALA A 186 13.88 20.24 -7.67
CA ALA A 186 15.16 20.83 -8.04
C ALA A 186 15.84 20.18 -9.28
N ASP A 187 15.52 18.94 -9.56
CA ASP A 187 16.10 18.18 -10.68
C ASP A 187 15.35 18.42 -12.01
N GLN A 188 14.30 19.25 -12.01
CA GLN A 188 13.46 19.51 -13.17
C GLN A 188 13.82 20.84 -13.85
N VAL A 189 13.52 20.91 -15.16
CA VAL A 189 13.81 22.09 -15.97
C VAL A 189 12.65 23.10 -15.83
N TRP A 190 12.72 23.92 -14.78
CA TRP A 190 11.83 25.05 -14.56
C TRP A 190 12.62 26.35 -14.62
N ALA A 191 12.11 27.37 -15.30
CA ALA A 191 12.66 28.69 -15.16
C ALA A 191 12.37 29.19 -13.74
N SER A 192 13.33 29.86 -13.10
CA SER A 192 13.16 30.35 -11.74
C SER A 192 13.56 31.81 -11.63
N THR A 193 12.88 32.55 -10.78
CA THR A 193 13.14 33.94 -10.47
C THR A 193 13.51 34.11 -9.01
N ASN A 194 14.40 35.07 -8.74
CA ASN A 194 14.84 35.44 -7.40
C ASN A 194 15.34 34.21 -6.60
N SER A 195 14.97 34.13 -5.34
CA SER A 195 15.39 33.06 -4.43
C SER A 195 14.30 31.99 -4.27
N ALA A 196 13.65 31.59 -5.36
CA ALA A 196 12.59 30.57 -5.30
C ALA A 196 13.13 29.25 -4.71
N ASP A 197 12.37 28.69 -3.77
CA ASP A 197 12.73 27.53 -2.97
C ASP A 197 11.65 26.44 -3.09
N TRP A 198 12.02 25.27 -3.62
CA TRP A 198 11.15 24.11 -3.75
C TRP A 198 10.58 23.57 -2.42
N GLN A 199 11.16 24.01 -1.28
CA GLN A 199 10.62 23.61 0.04
C GLN A 199 9.39 24.41 0.45
N LYS A 200 9.04 25.51 -0.26
CA LYS A 200 8.03 26.47 0.19
C LYS A 200 7.11 26.91 -0.94
N ILE A 201 6.50 25.99 -1.63
CA ILE A 201 5.50 26.34 -2.64
C ILE A 201 4.21 26.74 -1.94
N THR A 202 3.72 27.95 -2.20
CA THR A 202 2.57 28.57 -1.51
C THR A 202 1.49 29.10 -2.44
N GLY A 203 1.66 28.94 -3.77
CA GLY A 203 0.66 29.35 -4.74
C GLY A 203 0.94 28.78 -6.11
N ILE A 204 -0.09 28.75 -6.95
CA ILE A 204 -0.07 28.26 -8.33
C ILE A 204 -0.84 29.24 -9.20
N GLU A 205 -0.30 29.59 -10.37
CA GLU A 205 -0.97 30.42 -11.37
C GLU A 205 -0.97 29.71 -12.73
N PHE A 206 -2.11 29.61 -13.33
CA PHE A 206 -2.32 29.18 -14.72
C PHE A 206 -2.57 30.42 -15.57
N ASN A 207 -1.87 30.59 -16.67
CA ASN A 207 -2.05 31.72 -17.58
C ASN A 207 -2.05 31.23 -19.02
N LEU A 208 -3.11 31.56 -19.77
CA LEU A 208 -3.27 31.27 -21.18
C LEU A 208 -3.37 32.57 -21.96
N VAL A 209 -2.65 32.67 -23.09
CA VAL A 209 -2.57 33.88 -23.91
C VAL A 209 -2.93 33.56 -25.36
N TRP A 210 -3.72 34.44 -26.00
CA TRP A 210 -4.07 34.37 -27.44
C TRP A 210 -3.52 35.59 -28.18
N SER A 211 -3.38 35.43 -29.50
CA SER A 211 -2.93 36.52 -30.38
C SER A 211 -4.00 37.60 -30.53
N ASP A 212 -5.26 37.19 -30.52
CA ASP A 212 -6.42 38.05 -30.75
C ASP A 212 -7.31 38.09 -29.51
N SER A 213 -8.00 39.21 -29.28
CA SER A 213 -8.95 39.35 -28.18
C SER A 213 -10.22 38.54 -28.46
N ALA A 214 -10.71 37.85 -27.45
CA ALA A 214 -11.91 37.02 -27.48
C ALA A 214 -12.60 36.95 -26.12
N ASN A 215 -13.79 36.39 -26.09
CA ASN A 215 -14.39 35.94 -24.84
C ASN A 215 -13.76 34.60 -24.44
N LEU A 216 -13.06 34.61 -23.34
CA LEU A 216 -12.24 33.47 -22.87
C LEU A 216 -12.83 32.89 -21.60
N THR A 217 -12.84 31.57 -21.50
CA THR A 217 -13.14 30.85 -20.25
C THR A 217 -12.03 29.84 -19.99
N MET A 218 -11.60 29.73 -18.75
CA MET A 218 -10.67 28.70 -18.29
C MET A 218 -11.24 28.02 -17.05
N LYS A 219 -11.08 26.69 -16.98
CA LYS A 219 -11.49 25.86 -15.87
C LYS A 219 -10.30 25.01 -15.42
N VAL A 220 -10.17 24.84 -14.10
CA VAL A 220 -9.15 23.98 -13.49
C VAL A 220 -9.83 23.06 -12.48
N ASP A 221 -9.42 21.82 -12.47
CA ASP A 221 -9.96 20.79 -11.59
C ASP A 221 -8.91 19.74 -11.21
N GLY A 222 -9.14 18.98 -10.14
CA GLY A 222 -8.29 17.87 -9.71
C GLY A 222 -6.83 18.31 -9.48
N LEU A 223 -6.64 19.46 -8.84
CA LEU A 223 -5.34 20.09 -8.62
C LEU A 223 -4.69 19.58 -7.34
N PHE A 224 -3.57 18.85 -7.45
CA PHE A 224 -2.81 18.38 -6.30
C PHE A 224 -1.36 18.08 -6.65
N PHE A 225 -0.50 18.22 -5.65
CA PHE A 225 0.85 17.67 -5.67
C PHE A 225 0.82 16.19 -5.28
N ARG A 226 1.69 15.40 -5.89
CA ARG A 226 1.77 13.96 -5.66
C ARG A 226 3.20 13.47 -5.52
N ASN A 227 3.39 12.49 -4.65
CA ASN A 227 4.54 11.59 -4.67
C ASN A 227 4.10 10.17 -4.31
N TYR A 228 5.02 9.23 -4.42
CA TYR A 228 4.81 7.84 -4.04
C TYR A 228 5.79 7.47 -2.95
N VAL A 229 5.28 7.03 -1.81
CA VAL A 229 6.08 6.70 -0.62
C VAL A 229 5.81 5.29 -0.15
N SER A 230 6.84 4.60 0.35
CA SER A 230 6.64 3.31 0.98
C SER A 230 6.00 3.48 2.38
N PRO A 231 5.20 2.51 2.85
CA PRO A 231 4.67 2.53 4.23
C PRO A 231 5.78 2.61 5.29
N ILE A 232 6.97 2.10 4.97
CA ILE A 232 8.12 2.12 5.86
C ILE A 232 8.69 3.53 5.98
N GLU A 233 8.74 4.28 4.88
CA GLU A 233 9.24 5.65 4.85
C GLU A 233 8.24 6.64 5.45
N SER A 234 6.95 6.47 5.18
CA SER A 234 5.89 7.34 5.70
C SER A 234 5.81 7.31 7.22
N LEU A 235 5.92 6.13 7.84
CA LEU A 235 5.91 5.97 9.29
C LEU A 235 7.28 6.29 9.94
N GLY A 236 8.36 6.26 9.16
CA GLY A 236 9.73 6.23 9.65
C GLY A 236 10.14 4.84 10.13
N PHE A 237 11.42 4.50 9.91
CA PHE A 237 11.93 3.13 10.11
C PHE A 237 11.61 2.51 11.47
N SER A 238 11.82 3.25 12.57
CA SER A 238 11.59 2.73 13.93
C SER A 238 10.13 2.42 14.22
N ALA A 239 9.22 3.30 13.83
CA ALA A 239 7.78 3.11 14.03
C ALA A 239 7.26 1.98 13.11
N ALA A 240 7.71 1.93 11.86
CA ALA A 240 7.38 0.86 10.93
C ALA A 240 7.82 -0.51 11.46
N MET A 241 9.06 -0.63 11.98
CA MET A 241 9.55 -1.88 12.56
C MET A 241 8.74 -2.31 13.78
N LEU A 242 8.38 -1.38 14.66
CA LEU A 242 7.52 -1.67 15.80
C LEU A 242 6.13 -2.15 15.36
N TYR A 243 5.53 -1.47 14.39
CA TYR A 243 4.25 -1.87 13.81
C TYR A 243 4.29 -3.27 13.22
N LEU A 244 5.31 -3.58 12.40
CA LEU A 244 5.50 -4.90 11.80
C LEU A 244 5.69 -5.98 12.87
N LEU A 245 6.47 -5.70 13.93
CA LEU A 245 6.69 -6.64 15.02
C LEU A 245 5.41 -6.95 15.80
N VAL A 246 4.65 -5.93 16.17
CA VAL A 246 3.38 -6.09 16.90
C VAL A 246 2.34 -6.81 16.04
N SER A 247 2.19 -6.43 14.78
CA SER A 247 1.30 -7.06 13.80
C SER A 247 1.66 -8.53 13.59
N ALA A 248 2.93 -8.84 13.37
CA ALA A 248 3.41 -10.21 13.20
C ALA A 248 3.19 -11.04 14.46
N ALA A 249 3.50 -10.51 15.65
CA ALA A 249 3.30 -11.21 16.91
C ALA A 249 1.82 -11.55 17.15
N PHE A 250 0.93 -10.58 16.93
CA PHE A 250 -0.52 -10.80 17.03
C PHE A 250 -1.02 -11.83 16.01
N SER A 251 -0.65 -11.68 14.75
CA SER A 251 -1.04 -12.59 13.66
C SER A 251 -0.58 -14.02 13.92
N VAL A 252 0.68 -14.22 14.32
CA VAL A 252 1.23 -15.54 14.62
C VAL A 252 0.54 -16.17 15.83
N ALA A 253 0.32 -15.43 16.91
CA ALA A 253 -0.39 -15.92 18.09
C ALA A 253 -1.82 -16.34 17.77
N MET A 254 -2.56 -15.49 17.06
CA MET A 254 -3.93 -15.76 16.63
C MET A 254 -4.01 -16.98 15.70
N ASN A 255 -3.12 -17.08 14.72
CA ASN A 255 -3.07 -18.23 13.82
C ASN A 255 -2.77 -19.54 14.56
N TRP A 256 -1.82 -19.52 15.50
CA TRP A 256 -1.52 -20.69 16.33
C TRP A 256 -2.71 -21.15 17.18
N ILE A 257 -3.32 -20.22 17.91
CA ILE A 257 -4.49 -20.50 18.75
C ILE A 257 -5.66 -21.01 17.92
N LEU A 258 -6.00 -20.28 16.85
CA LEU A 258 -7.11 -20.62 15.96
C LEU A 258 -6.92 -22.01 15.35
N TRP A 259 -5.71 -22.31 14.84
CA TRP A 259 -5.40 -23.61 14.25
C TRP A 259 -5.56 -24.75 15.25
N ALA A 260 -5.01 -24.58 16.45
CA ALA A 260 -5.16 -25.59 17.51
C ALA A 260 -6.62 -25.81 17.91
N CYS A 261 -7.41 -24.74 18.05
CA CYS A 261 -8.84 -24.82 18.36
C CYS A 261 -9.63 -25.53 17.25
N ILE A 262 -9.37 -25.21 15.97
CA ILE A 262 -10.04 -25.87 14.85
C ILE A 262 -9.74 -27.37 14.85
N VAL A 263 -8.47 -27.76 15.03
CA VAL A 263 -8.07 -29.17 15.09
C VAL A 263 -8.78 -29.90 16.24
N ILE A 264 -8.93 -29.28 17.42
CA ILE A 264 -9.64 -29.86 18.57
C ILE A 264 -11.13 -30.06 18.22
N ILE A 265 -11.78 -29.03 17.67
CA ILE A 265 -13.21 -29.05 17.36
C ILE A 265 -13.49 -30.13 16.31
N VAL A 266 -12.72 -30.13 15.22
CA VAL A 266 -12.89 -31.11 14.15
C VAL A 266 -12.62 -32.52 14.64
N ALA A 267 -11.57 -32.75 15.44
CA ALA A 267 -11.29 -34.06 16.01
C ALA A 267 -12.47 -34.58 16.87
N LYS A 268 -13.04 -33.71 17.71
CA LYS A 268 -14.23 -34.04 18.49
C LYS A 268 -15.45 -34.42 17.65
N LEU A 269 -15.68 -33.69 16.54
CA LEU A 269 -16.74 -34.01 15.60
C LEU A 269 -16.57 -35.40 14.96
N PHE A 270 -15.34 -35.85 14.80
CA PHE A 270 -15.01 -37.22 14.34
C PHE A 270 -14.94 -38.27 15.45
N GLY A 271 -15.39 -37.90 16.67
CA GLY A 271 -15.40 -38.81 17.82
C GLY A 271 -14.05 -39.04 18.47
N GLU A 272 -13.05 -38.18 18.18
CA GLU A 272 -11.73 -38.27 18.79
C GLU A 272 -11.57 -37.18 19.87
N ASP A 273 -11.30 -37.60 21.11
CA ASP A 273 -10.93 -36.67 22.17
C ASP A 273 -9.40 -36.60 22.29
N LEU A 274 -8.78 -35.54 21.83
CA LEU A 274 -7.31 -35.35 21.80
C LEU A 274 -6.70 -35.24 23.21
N GLY A 275 -7.48 -35.42 24.28
CA GLY A 275 -6.98 -35.43 25.66
C GLY A 275 -6.63 -34.03 26.17
N LYS A 276 -5.44 -33.89 26.80
CA LYS A 276 -5.03 -32.64 27.39
C LYS A 276 -4.71 -31.59 26.29
N TRP A 277 -5.60 -30.62 26.14
CA TRP A 277 -5.51 -29.57 25.14
C TRP A 277 -4.22 -28.72 25.24
N ASN A 278 -3.67 -28.50 26.46
CA ASN A 278 -2.41 -27.81 26.63
C ASN A 278 -1.23 -28.54 25.92
N VAL A 279 -1.22 -29.87 25.94
CA VAL A 279 -0.22 -30.67 25.23
C VAL A 279 -0.38 -30.49 23.71
N LEU A 280 -1.60 -30.49 23.22
CA LEU A 280 -1.87 -30.27 21.79
C LEU A 280 -1.41 -28.87 21.34
N PHE A 281 -1.69 -27.82 22.11
CA PHE A 281 -1.20 -26.46 21.81
C PHE A 281 0.32 -26.42 21.72
N ILE A 282 1.01 -27.10 22.63
CA ILE A 282 2.48 -27.19 22.61
C ILE A 282 2.96 -27.88 21.34
N ILE A 283 2.39 -29.02 20.97
CA ILE A 283 2.86 -29.78 19.80
C ILE A 283 2.55 -29.06 18.50
N ILE A 284 1.36 -28.49 18.36
CA ILE A 284 0.99 -27.67 17.20
C ILE A 284 1.91 -26.45 17.11
N GLY A 285 2.25 -25.80 18.22
CA GLY A 285 3.22 -24.71 18.21
C GLY A 285 4.57 -25.11 17.63
N HIS A 286 5.06 -26.32 17.91
CA HIS A 286 6.28 -26.83 17.27
C HIS A 286 6.10 -27.09 15.76
N ALA A 287 4.93 -27.50 15.31
CA ALA A 287 4.65 -27.68 13.89
C ALA A 287 4.76 -26.36 13.10
N PHE A 288 4.54 -25.22 13.75
CA PHE A 288 4.71 -23.89 13.13
C PHE A 288 6.16 -23.58 12.72
N MET A 289 7.17 -24.38 13.13
CA MET A 289 8.53 -24.22 12.62
C MET A 289 8.60 -24.28 11.09
N VAL A 290 7.72 -25.05 10.47
CA VAL A 290 7.57 -25.11 9.00
C VAL A 290 7.21 -23.73 8.44
N THR A 291 6.31 -22.98 9.10
CA THR A 291 5.92 -21.63 8.67
C THR A 291 7.13 -20.71 8.62
N ALA A 292 7.99 -20.74 9.65
CA ALA A 292 9.19 -19.89 9.66
C ALA A 292 10.06 -20.11 8.41
N VAL A 293 10.26 -21.37 8.02
CA VAL A 293 11.09 -21.72 6.86
C VAL A 293 10.42 -21.24 5.57
N TYR A 294 9.15 -21.58 5.34
CA TYR A 294 8.46 -21.23 4.09
C TYR A 294 8.24 -19.72 3.95
N THR A 295 7.99 -19.02 5.06
CA THR A 295 7.86 -17.56 5.05
C THR A 295 9.17 -16.88 4.64
N LEU A 296 10.32 -17.34 5.15
CA LEU A 296 11.63 -16.82 4.75
C LEU A 296 11.95 -17.09 3.28
N VAL A 297 11.66 -18.32 2.79
CA VAL A 297 11.90 -18.67 1.38
C VAL A 297 10.98 -17.84 0.47
N SER A 298 9.71 -17.61 0.86
CA SER A 298 8.82 -16.73 0.13
C SER A 298 9.27 -15.28 0.17
N ALA A 299 9.78 -14.78 1.31
CA ALA A 299 10.36 -13.44 1.40
C ALA A 299 11.53 -13.26 0.42
N TRP A 300 12.40 -14.29 0.31
CA TRP A 300 13.48 -14.27 -0.68
C TRP A 300 12.94 -14.23 -2.12
N ALA A 301 11.93 -15.02 -2.48
CA ALA A 301 11.31 -14.94 -3.79
C ALA A 301 10.70 -13.55 -4.05
N PHE A 302 9.95 -12.99 -3.08
CA PHE A 302 9.31 -11.68 -3.20
C PHE A 302 10.31 -10.52 -3.23
N SER A 303 11.54 -10.70 -2.75
CA SER A 303 12.57 -9.66 -2.85
C SER A 303 12.92 -9.28 -4.29
N SER A 304 12.67 -10.17 -5.25
CA SER A 304 12.87 -9.92 -6.68
C SER A 304 11.65 -9.34 -7.41
N LEU A 305 10.54 -9.07 -6.71
CA LEU A 305 9.39 -8.39 -7.31
C LEU A 305 9.74 -6.96 -7.73
N PRO A 306 9.14 -6.45 -8.82
CA PRO A 306 9.25 -5.04 -9.16
C PRO A 306 8.55 -4.19 -8.09
N VAL A 307 9.08 -2.99 -7.88
CA VAL A 307 8.39 -1.96 -7.10
C VAL A 307 7.19 -1.47 -7.89
N VAL A 308 6.06 -1.29 -7.22
CA VAL A 308 4.79 -0.90 -7.83
C VAL A 308 4.24 0.34 -7.13
N SER A 309 3.89 1.35 -7.92
CA SER A 309 3.20 2.56 -7.46
C SER A 309 1.69 2.32 -7.44
N LEU A 310 1.09 2.48 -6.29
CA LEU A 310 -0.32 2.20 -6.02
C LEU A 310 -1.07 3.52 -5.87
N PRO A 311 -2.12 3.77 -6.68
CA PRO A 311 -2.97 4.94 -6.53
C PRO A 311 -3.78 4.88 -5.23
N LEU A 312 -4.44 5.98 -4.84
CA LEU A 312 -5.29 6.00 -3.64
C LEU A 312 -6.54 5.13 -3.77
N ASP A 313 -7.10 5.01 -4.97
CA ASP A 313 -8.27 4.19 -5.23
C ASP A 313 -7.96 2.70 -5.06
N TYR A 314 -8.70 2.04 -4.16
CA TYR A 314 -8.50 0.64 -3.80
C TYR A 314 -8.70 -0.33 -4.97
N ASP A 315 -9.69 -0.09 -5.82
CA ASP A 315 -9.98 -0.97 -6.97
C ASP A 315 -8.86 -0.86 -8.01
N LEU A 316 -8.34 0.35 -8.23
CA LEU A 316 -7.18 0.58 -9.08
C LEU A 316 -5.91 -0.04 -8.47
N GLN A 317 -5.72 0.00 -7.14
CA GLN A 317 -4.59 -0.70 -6.49
C GLN A 317 -4.60 -2.19 -6.81
N ILE A 318 -5.76 -2.83 -6.65
CA ILE A 318 -5.93 -4.26 -6.98
C ILE A 318 -5.65 -4.51 -8.46
N ALA A 319 -6.16 -3.67 -9.35
CA ALA A 319 -5.92 -3.81 -10.79
C ALA A 319 -4.42 -3.71 -11.13
N VAL A 320 -3.71 -2.74 -10.55
CA VAL A 320 -2.27 -2.55 -10.75
C VAL A 320 -1.47 -3.73 -10.20
N LEU A 321 -1.76 -4.18 -8.97
CA LEU A 321 -1.10 -5.34 -8.38
C LEU A 321 -1.32 -6.60 -9.21
N ASN A 322 -2.54 -6.82 -9.68
CA ASN A 322 -2.87 -7.96 -10.53
C ASN A 322 -2.12 -7.89 -11.87
N ALA A 323 -2.04 -6.73 -12.50
CA ALA A 323 -1.33 -6.56 -13.76
C ALA A 323 0.18 -6.74 -13.64
N MET A 324 0.79 -6.28 -12.53
CA MET A 324 2.24 -6.28 -12.37
C MET A 324 2.79 -7.52 -11.67
N TRP A 325 2.08 -8.06 -10.66
CA TRP A 325 2.59 -9.14 -9.83
C TRP A 325 2.07 -10.51 -10.21
N LEU A 326 0.78 -10.67 -10.57
CA LEU A 326 0.24 -11.99 -10.91
C LEU A 326 0.99 -12.70 -12.05
N PRO A 327 1.41 -12.04 -13.14
CA PRO A 327 2.18 -12.68 -14.19
C PRO A 327 3.65 -12.91 -13.80
N ASN A 328 4.13 -12.31 -12.71
CA ASN A 328 5.53 -12.39 -12.29
C ASN A 328 5.84 -13.76 -11.66
N LEU A 329 6.86 -14.44 -12.18
CA LEU A 329 7.28 -15.77 -11.72
C LEU A 329 7.64 -15.78 -10.22
N ALA A 330 8.28 -14.72 -9.71
CA ALA A 330 8.65 -14.62 -8.29
C ALA A 330 7.42 -14.57 -7.38
N TYR A 331 6.35 -13.89 -7.80
CA TYR A 331 5.08 -13.86 -7.08
C TYR A 331 4.42 -15.24 -7.07
N GLN A 332 4.33 -15.90 -8.23
CA GLN A 332 3.74 -17.22 -8.35
C GLN A 332 4.50 -18.26 -7.51
N VAL A 333 5.83 -18.29 -7.62
CA VAL A 333 6.68 -19.20 -6.85
C VAL A 333 6.58 -18.90 -5.35
N GLY A 334 6.68 -17.64 -4.93
CA GLY A 334 6.58 -17.27 -3.53
C GLY A 334 5.22 -17.64 -2.93
N THR A 335 4.13 -17.40 -3.65
CA THR A 335 2.78 -17.79 -3.24
C THR A 335 2.63 -19.31 -3.17
N LEU A 336 3.15 -20.04 -4.15
CA LEU A 336 3.14 -21.52 -4.14
C LEU A 336 3.88 -22.08 -2.92
N ILE A 337 5.02 -21.48 -2.55
CA ILE A 337 5.78 -21.86 -1.36
C ILE A 337 4.96 -21.64 -0.09
N LEU A 338 4.27 -20.51 0.04
CA LEU A 338 3.38 -20.26 1.19
C LEU A 338 2.27 -21.31 1.27
N TRP A 339 1.63 -21.66 0.17
CA TRP A 339 0.63 -22.73 0.12
C TRP A 339 1.21 -24.10 0.48
N ALA A 340 2.41 -24.43 0.00
CA ALA A 340 3.10 -25.65 0.37
C ALA A 340 3.34 -25.73 1.88
N GLY A 341 3.68 -24.60 2.53
CA GLY A 341 3.82 -24.49 3.98
C GLY A 341 2.52 -24.81 4.73
N GLU A 342 1.39 -24.29 4.27
CA GLU A 342 0.07 -24.57 4.86
C GLU A 342 -0.33 -26.06 4.72
N VAL A 343 -0.07 -26.66 3.57
CA VAL A 343 -0.28 -28.10 3.36
C VAL A 343 0.61 -28.93 4.28
N TRP A 344 1.87 -28.51 4.46
CA TRP A 344 2.81 -29.20 5.33
C TRP A 344 2.41 -29.14 6.81
N ILE A 345 1.97 -27.99 7.31
CA ILE A 345 1.40 -27.87 8.69
C ILE A 345 0.20 -28.79 8.84
N THR A 346 -0.65 -28.88 7.85
CA THR A 346 -1.81 -29.79 7.85
C THR A 346 -1.36 -31.26 7.96
N ALA A 347 -0.34 -31.66 7.18
CA ALA A 347 0.23 -33.00 7.25
C ALA A 347 0.86 -33.28 8.62
N LEU A 348 1.59 -32.33 9.20
CA LEU A 348 2.13 -32.45 10.54
C LEU A 348 1.02 -32.58 11.61
N SER A 349 -0.08 -31.87 11.43
CA SER A 349 -1.24 -31.98 12.33
C SER A 349 -1.87 -33.40 12.26
N ALA A 350 -1.91 -34.02 11.08
CA ALA A 350 -2.32 -35.43 10.96
C ALA A 350 -1.39 -36.37 11.73
N VAL A 351 -0.08 -36.13 11.68
CA VAL A 351 0.90 -36.89 12.48
C VAL A 351 0.63 -36.73 13.98
N VAL A 352 0.37 -35.50 14.43
CA VAL A 352 0.04 -35.21 15.84
C VAL A 352 -1.22 -35.93 16.28
N ILE A 353 -2.32 -35.83 15.53
CA ILE A 353 -3.60 -36.49 15.84
C ILE A 353 -3.40 -38.00 15.96
N ARG A 354 -2.68 -38.60 15.00
CA ARG A 354 -2.39 -40.04 15.03
C ARG A 354 -1.59 -40.44 16.28
N LEU A 355 -0.55 -39.69 16.65
CA LEU A 355 0.31 -40.01 17.79
C LEU A 355 -0.42 -39.82 19.13
N MET A 356 -1.26 -38.82 19.24
CA MET A 356 -2.00 -38.56 20.48
C MET A 356 -3.11 -39.57 20.74
N ARG A 357 -3.73 -40.14 19.71
CA ARG A 357 -4.91 -41.04 19.83
C ARG A 357 -4.67 -42.44 19.35
N ASN A 358 -3.51 -42.74 18.77
CA ASN A 358 -3.20 -44.02 18.14
C ASN A 358 -4.27 -44.46 17.11
N THR A 359 -4.89 -43.48 16.43
CA THR A 359 -5.88 -43.69 15.40
C THR A 359 -5.26 -44.10 14.07
N THR A 360 -6.06 -44.47 13.06
CA THR A 360 -5.54 -44.81 11.74
C THR A 360 -5.05 -43.58 10.99
N TRP A 361 -4.09 -43.76 10.09
CA TRP A 361 -3.58 -42.67 9.25
C TRP A 361 -4.69 -42.00 8.42
N GLY A 362 -5.60 -42.81 7.86
CA GLY A 362 -6.72 -42.28 7.07
C GLY A 362 -7.60 -41.35 7.90
N LYS A 363 -8.02 -41.75 9.12
CA LYS A 363 -8.83 -40.90 9.99
C LYS A 363 -8.10 -39.65 10.43
N ALA A 364 -6.82 -39.75 10.81
CA ALA A 364 -6.02 -38.60 11.19
C ALA A 364 -5.84 -37.60 10.04
N ALA A 365 -5.57 -38.07 8.84
CA ALA A 365 -5.45 -37.26 7.63
C ALA A 365 -6.77 -36.57 7.27
N THR A 366 -7.90 -37.30 7.37
CA THR A 366 -9.24 -36.72 7.12
C THR A 366 -9.55 -35.59 8.10
N ILE A 367 -9.28 -35.79 9.41
CA ILE A 367 -9.49 -34.74 10.43
C ILE A 367 -8.66 -33.51 10.11
N ALA A 368 -7.37 -33.68 9.80
CA ALA A 368 -6.48 -32.58 9.47
C ALA A 368 -6.91 -31.84 8.18
N ALA A 369 -7.32 -32.57 7.14
CA ALA A 369 -7.81 -32.00 5.88
C ALA A 369 -9.11 -31.19 6.07
N VAL A 370 -10.05 -31.71 6.87
CA VAL A 370 -11.29 -30.99 7.21
C VAL A 370 -10.95 -29.72 8.00
N ALA A 371 -10.03 -29.81 8.99
CA ALA A 371 -9.57 -28.64 9.74
C ALA A 371 -8.94 -27.57 8.83
N PHE A 372 -8.16 -27.98 7.83
CA PHE A 372 -7.63 -27.09 6.82
C PHE A 372 -8.73 -26.41 6.00
N GLY A 373 -9.73 -27.18 5.54
CA GLY A 373 -10.88 -26.64 4.82
C GLY A 373 -11.66 -25.61 5.65
N VAL A 374 -11.92 -25.90 6.93
CA VAL A 374 -12.58 -24.94 7.86
C VAL A 374 -11.76 -23.66 7.99
N ARG A 375 -10.43 -23.76 8.20
CA ARG A 375 -9.56 -22.59 8.28
C ARG A 375 -9.55 -21.79 6.99
N PHE A 376 -9.52 -22.45 5.84
CA PHE A 376 -9.58 -21.80 4.54
C PHE A 376 -10.88 -21.00 4.36
N VAL A 377 -12.01 -21.60 4.69
CA VAL A 377 -13.32 -20.92 4.63
C VAL A 377 -13.34 -19.72 5.58
N LEU A 378 -12.88 -19.88 6.83
CA LEU A 378 -12.82 -18.77 7.78
C LEU A 378 -11.97 -17.59 7.28
N ARG A 379 -10.87 -17.86 6.61
CA ARG A 379 -10.05 -16.80 5.99
C ARG A 379 -10.78 -16.02 4.90
N LEU A 380 -11.69 -16.61 4.17
CA LEU A 380 -12.50 -15.90 3.16
C LEU A 380 -13.51 -14.91 3.78
N PHE A 381 -13.87 -15.09 5.06
CA PHE A 381 -14.83 -14.22 5.76
C PHE A 381 -14.17 -13.21 6.71
N ILE A 382 -12.97 -13.45 7.15
CA ILE A 382 -12.30 -12.64 8.18
C ILE A 382 -11.14 -11.81 7.58
N GLY A 383 -10.56 -12.27 6.45
CA GLY A 383 -9.40 -11.72 5.83
C GLY A 383 -9.59 -10.89 4.71
#